data_fc1d7d8544b69f32a61004eb50eff74f
#
_entry.id   fc1d7d8544b69f32a61004eb50eff74f
#
_cell.length_a   1.000
_cell.length_b   1.000
_cell.length_c   1.000
_cell.angle_alpha   90.00
_cell.angle_beta   90.00
_cell.angle_gamma   90.00
#
_symmetry.space_group_name_H-M   'P 1'
#
loop_
_entity.id
_entity.type
_entity.pdbx_description
1 polymer ?
#
loop_
_entity_poly.entity_id
_entity_poly.type
_entity_poly.pdbx_seq_one_letter_code
_entity_poly.pdbx_strand_id
1 'polypeptide(L)'
;YDIELKQKGVKHEMDIQADGTVLEIEDEVAAKDLPAAVTKALAAKYPKATLKEAMAVNKVTGKALKLLHYELTVQTAEKKSVEVLISADGKEVKEEAEEKKEEKK
;
A
#
# COMPACT_ATOMS: atom_id res chain seq x y z
N TYR A 1 17.50 -1.74 -3.93
CA TYR A 1 16.90 -1.59 -5.25
C TYR A 1 15.44 -1.95 -5.22
N ASP A 2 14.63 -1.19 -5.92
CA ASP A 2 13.22 -1.49 -6.09
C ASP A 2 13.01 -2.01 -7.49
N ILE A 3 12.34 -3.15 -7.58
CA ILE A 3 11.99 -3.73 -8.86
C ILE A 3 10.50 -3.76 -8.96
N GLU A 4 9.96 -3.21 -10.04
CA GLU A 4 8.53 -3.21 -10.28
C GLU A 4 8.22 -4.11 -11.46
N LEU A 5 7.28 -5.01 -11.27
CA LEU A 5 6.83 -5.93 -12.30
C LEU A 5 5.32 -5.82 -12.43
N LYS A 6 4.84 -5.98 -13.67
CA LYS A 6 3.41 -6.06 -13.92
C LYS A 6 3.13 -7.38 -14.59
N GLN A 7 2.18 -8.11 -14.04
CA GLN A 7 1.78 -9.39 -14.59
C GLN A 7 0.27 -9.43 -14.64
N LYS A 8 -0.29 -9.58 -15.82
CA LYS A 8 -1.73 -9.58 -16.02
C LYS A 8 -2.38 -8.32 -15.46
N GLY A 9 -1.69 -7.20 -15.58
CA GLY A 9 -2.21 -5.92 -15.10
C GLY A 9 -2.06 -5.69 -13.61
N VAL A 10 -1.45 -6.62 -12.90
CA VAL A 10 -1.23 -6.50 -11.46
C VAL A 10 0.20 -6.09 -11.21
N LYS A 11 0.38 -5.09 -10.37
CA LYS A 11 1.68 -4.53 -10.07
C LYS A 11 2.32 -5.25 -8.89
N HIS A 12 3.59 -5.59 -9.03
CA HIS A 12 4.37 -6.21 -7.97
C HIS A 12 5.66 -5.44 -7.81
N GLU A 13 6.06 -5.19 -6.58
CA GLU A 13 7.32 -4.52 -6.31
C GLU A 13 8.13 -5.33 -5.32
N MET A 14 9.44 -5.34 -5.52
CA MET A 14 10.35 -6.02 -4.62
C MET A 14 11.44 -5.05 -4.22
N ASP A 15 11.75 -5.02 -2.91
CA ASP A 15 12.84 -4.23 -2.39
C ASP A 15 14.00 -5.18 -2.15
N ILE A 16 15.11 -4.98 -2.87
CA ILE A 16 16.23 -5.90 -2.88
C ILE A 16 17.49 -5.19 -2.40
N GLN A 17 18.20 -5.82 -1.48
CA GLN A 17 19.48 -5.28 -1.04
C GLN A 17 20.54 -5.45 -2.13
N ALA A 18 21.64 -4.72 -1.96
CA ALA A 18 22.72 -4.77 -2.96
C ALA A 18 23.28 -6.18 -3.14
N ASP A 19 23.19 -7.03 -2.12
CA ASP A 19 23.69 -8.40 -2.22
C ASP A 19 22.67 -9.36 -2.83
N GLY A 20 21.52 -8.84 -3.26
CA GLY A 20 20.49 -9.67 -3.87
C GLY A 20 19.44 -10.21 -2.92
N THR A 21 19.57 -9.92 -1.63
CA THR A 21 18.59 -10.39 -0.66
C THR A 21 17.29 -9.58 -0.79
N VAL A 22 16.17 -10.28 -0.93
CA VAL A 22 14.87 -9.63 -1.02
C VAL A 22 14.37 -9.34 0.39
N LEU A 23 14.04 -8.08 0.66
CA LEU A 23 13.59 -7.65 1.98
C LEU A 23 12.08 -7.56 2.10
N GLU A 24 11.44 -7.00 1.09
CA GLU A 24 9.99 -6.83 1.08
C GLU A 24 9.45 -7.09 -0.30
N ILE A 25 8.24 -7.62 -0.33
CA ILE A 25 7.52 -7.80 -1.57
C ILE A 25 6.18 -7.11 -1.42
N GLU A 26 5.87 -6.21 -2.34
CA GLU A 26 4.60 -5.50 -2.35
C GLU A 26 3.81 -5.96 -3.56
N ASP A 27 2.60 -6.40 -3.31
CA ASP A 27 1.71 -6.86 -4.37
C ASP A 27 0.47 -5.99 -4.42
N GLU A 28 0.10 -5.58 -5.61
CA GLU A 28 -1.10 -4.79 -5.78
C GLU A 28 -2.33 -5.62 -5.47
N VAL A 29 -3.26 -5.02 -4.73
CA VAL A 29 -4.48 -5.69 -4.29
C VAL A 29 -5.67 -4.87 -4.76
N ALA A 30 -6.68 -5.54 -5.30
CA ALA A 30 -7.91 -4.85 -5.67
C ALA A 30 -8.67 -4.43 -4.41
N ALA A 31 -9.37 -3.29 -4.50
CA ALA A 31 -10.11 -2.78 -3.35
C ALA A 31 -11.05 -3.83 -2.76
N LYS A 32 -11.69 -4.61 -3.61
CA LYS A 32 -12.64 -5.63 -3.17
C LYS A 32 -11.97 -6.76 -2.40
N ASP A 33 -10.68 -6.91 -2.55
CA ASP A 33 -9.93 -7.99 -1.90
C ASP A 33 -9.29 -7.55 -0.59
N LEU A 34 -9.45 -6.29 -0.21
CA LEU A 34 -8.93 -5.83 1.06
C LEU A 34 -9.79 -6.36 2.21
N PRO A 35 -9.16 -6.71 3.35
CA PRO A 35 -9.96 -7.12 4.52
C PRO A 35 -10.93 -6.02 4.92
N ALA A 36 -12.09 -6.42 5.40
CA ALA A 36 -13.11 -5.45 5.83
C ALA A 36 -12.57 -4.52 6.92
N ALA A 37 -11.72 -5.05 7.79
CA ALA A 37 -11.15 -4.22 8.86
C ALA A 37 -10.32 -3.09 8.28
N VAL A 38 -9.62 -3.35 7.19
CA VAL A 38 -8.79 -2.33 6.54
C VAL A 38 -9.65 -1.26 5.90
N THR A 39 -10.68 -1.67 5.15
CA THR A 39 -11.54 -0.70 4.49
C THR A 39 -12.33 0.13 5.50
N LYS A 40 -12.75 -0.47 6.60
CA LYS A 40 -13.45 0.25 7.64
C LYS A 40 -12.54 1.28 8.32
N ALA A 41 -11.28 0.89 8.58
CA ALA A 41 -10.34 1.81 9.20
C ALA A 41 -10.06 2.99 8.28
N LEU A 42 -9.92 2.72 6.98
CA LEU A 42 -9.69 3.78 6.02
C LEU A 42 -10.87 4.74 5.97
N ALA A 43 -12.08 4.21 5.90
CA ALA A 43 -13.28 5.03 5.83
C ALA A 43 -13.45 5.87 7.09
N ALA A 44 -13.06 5.33 8.25
CA ALA A 44 -13.18 6.06 9.50
C ALA A 44 -12.24 7.25 9.54
N LYS A 45 -11.04 7.09 8.99
CA LYS A 45 -10.05 8.17 9.01
C LYS A 45 -10.19 9.13 7.84
N TYR A 46 -10.58 8.61 6.69
CA TYR A 46 -10.71 9.44 5.48
C TYR A 46 -12.06 9.16 4.83
N PRO A 47 -13.15 9.62 5.42
CA PRO A 47 -14.49 9.22 4.97
C PRO A 47 -14.86 9.62 3.56
N LYS A 48 -14.21 10.64 3.01
CA LYS A 48 -14.54 11.11 1.67
C LYS A 48 -13.40 10.91 0.68
N ALA A 49 -12.44 10.05 1.04
CA ALA A 49 -11.30 9.82 0.17
C ALA A 49 -11.61 8.74 -0.85
N THR A 50 -10.89 8.80 -1.97
CA THR A 50 -10.99 7.80 -3.01
C THR A 50 -9.74 6.94 -2.97
N LEU A 51 -9.92 5.63 -2.89
CA LEU A 51 -8.79 4.72 -2.92
C LEU A 51 -8.26 4.62 -4.34
N LYS A 52 -6.98 4.95 -4.51
CA LYS A 52 -6.36 4.90 -5.83
C LYS A 52 -5.57 3.63 -6.04
N GLU A 53 -4.88 3.17 -5.00
CA GLU A 53 -4.05 1.99 -5.11
C GLU A 53 -3.90 1.35 -3.75
N ALA A 54 -3.85 0.03 -3.71
CA ALA A 54 -3.62 -0.71 -2.48
C ALA A 54 -2.55 -1.74 -2.74
N MET A 55 -1.59 -1.82 -1.83
CA MET A 55 -0.51 -2.79 -1.91
C MET A 55 -0.46 -3.60 -0.62
N ALA A 56 -0.31 -4.90 -0.74
CA ALA A 56 -0.03 -5.75 0.41
C ALA A 56 1.48 -5.80 0.56
N VAL A 57 1.99 -5.39 1.72
CA VAL A 57 3.42 -5.33 1.96
C VAL A 57 3.81 -6.52 2.83
N ASN A 58 4.66 -7.37 2.28
CA ASN A 58 5.11 -8.58 2.96
C ASN A 58 6.60 -8.49 3.21
N LYS A 59 7.01 -8.97 4.37
CA LYS A 59 8.42 -9.04 4.73
C LYS A 59 8.93 -10.44 4.44
N VAL A 60 10.09 -10.50 3.83
CA VAL A 60 10.75 -11.79 3.57
C VAL A 60 11.67 -12.11 4.75
N THR A 61 11.43 -13.24 5.40
CA THR A 61 12.27 -13.70 6.49
C THR A 61 12.66 -15.12 6.18
N GLY A 62 13.92 -15.31 5.74
CA GLY A 62 14.35 -16.63 5.31
C GLY A 62 13.51 -17.12 4.15
N LYS A 63 12.76 -18.19 4.35
CA LYS A 63 11.88 -18.73 3.31
C LYS A 63 10.42 -18.39 3.53
N ALA A 64 10.14 -17.53 4.49
CA ALA A 64 8.77 -17.20 4.86
C ALA A 64 8.41 -15.80 4.44
N LEU A 65 7.15 -15.62 4.07
CA LEU A 65 6.58 -14.30 3.84
C LEU A 65 5.64 -13.98 4.98
N LYS A 66 5.74 -12.78 5.50
CA LYS A 66 4.85 -12.33 6.56
C LYS A 66 4.24 -11.00 6.16
N LEU A 67 2.92 -10.95 6.16
CA LEU A 67 2.22 -9.72 5.86
C LEU A 67 2.44 -8.73 6.98
N LEU A 68 2.98 -7.57 6.66
CA LEU A 68 3.20 -6.51 7.63
C LEU A 68 1.99 -5.59 7.74
N HIS A 69 1.56 -5.08 6.61
CA HIS A 69 0.47 -4.13 6.57
C HIS A 69 0.06 -3.92 5.11
N TYR A 70 -0.95 -3.11 4.92
CA TYR A 70 -1.33 -2.67 3.59
C TYR A 70 -0.93 -1.22 3.44
N GLU A 71 -0.43 -0.89 2.27
CA GLU A 71 -0.09 0.48 1.93
C GLU A 71 -1.14 0.97 0.95
N LEU A 72 -1.87 1.98 1.34
CA LEU A 72 -2.97 2.49 0.55
C LEU A 72 -2.66 3.88 0.07
N THR A 73 -2.87 4.13 -1.22
CA THR A 73 -2.75 5.46 -1.77
C THR A 73 -4.16 5.97 -1.98
N VAL A 74 -4.48 7.06 -1.30
CA VAL A 74 -5.82 7.62 -1.39
C VAL A 74 -5.76 9.06 -1.83
N GLN A 75 -6.83 9.50 -2.46
CA GLN A 75 -6.99 10.90 -2.81
C GLN A 75 -8.08 11.47 -1.92
N THR A 76 -7.73 12.51 -1.17
CA THR A 76 -8.67 13.12 -0.25
C THR A 76 -9.68 13.98 -1.00
N ALA A 77 -10.70 14.45 -0.28
CA ALA A 77 -11.69 15.34 -0.86
C ALA A 77 -11.05 16.61 -1.41
N GLU A 78 -9.91 16.99 -0.87
CA GLU A 78 -9.17 18.16 -1.35
C GLU A 78 -8.21 17.84 -2.47
N LYS A 79 -8.30 16.62 -2.99
CA LYS A 79 -7.50 16.15 -4.12
C LYS A 79 -6.01 16.03 -3.81
N LYS A 80 -5.68 15.77 -2.55
CA LYS A 80 -4.32 15.48 -2.15
C LYS A 80 -4.12 13.97 -2.13
N SER A 81 -2.93 13.54 -2.50
CA SER A 81 -2.55 12.13 -2.42
C SER A 81 -1.92 11.88 -1.07
N VAL A 82 -2.40 10.86 -0.38
CA VAL A 82 -1.89 10.50 0.93
C VAL A 82 -1.61 9.01 0.93
N GLU A 83 -0.46 8.62 1.48
CA GLU A 83 -0.14 7.21 1.67
C GLU A 83 -0.42 6.83 3.10
N VAL A 84 -1.18 5.77 3.28
CA VAL A 84 -1.64 5.33 4.57
C VAL A 84 -1.26 3.87 4.76
N LEU A 85 -0.65 3.56 5.90
CA LEU A 85 -0.33 2.18 6.26
C LEU A 85 -1.38 1.71 7.24
N ILE A 86 -2.01 0.57 6.93
CA ILE A 86 -3.03 0.01 7.81
C ILE A 86 -2.71 -1.46 8.05
N SER A 87 -2.66 -1.86 9.32
CA SER A 87 -2.42 -3.25 9.65
C SER A 87 -3.58 -4.11 9.17
N ALA A 88 -3.32 -5.42 9.00
CA ALA A 88 -4.34 -6.33 8.47
C ALA A 88 -5.59 -6.35 9.33
N ASP A 89 -5.47 -6.12 10.63
CA ASP A 89 -6.62 -6.12 11.54
C ASP A 89 -7.29 -4.75 11.62
N GLY A 90 -6.75 -3.76 10.90
CA GLY A 90 -7.33 -2.42 10.87
C GLY A 90 -7.09 -1.60 12.12
N LYS A 91 -6.37 -2.12 13.10
CA LYS A 91 -6.20 -1.42 14.36
C LYS A 91 -5.14 -0.34 14.32
N GLU A 92 -4.14 -0.51 13.48
CA GLU A 92 -3.08 0.48 13.36
C GLU A 92 -3.21 1.18 12.03
N VAL A 93 -3.35 2.48 12.09
CA VAL A 93 -3.46 3.33 10.91
C VAL A 93 -2.41 4.41 11.03
N LYS A 94 -1.52 4.46 10.06
CA LYS A 94 -0.44 5.43 10.08
C LYS A 94 -0.38 6.14 8.75
N GLU A 95 -0.39 7.46 8.80
CA GLU A 95 -0.20 8.25 7.58
C GLU A 95 1.29 8.35 7.34
N GLU A 96 1.73 7.84 6.21
CA GLU A 96 3.15 7.80 5.93
C GLU A 96 3.63 9.04 5.21
N ALA A 97 2.92 9.46 4.19
CA ALA A 97 3.35 10.60 3.41
C ALA A 97 2.13 11.27 2.79
N GLU A 98 2.20 12.57 2.71
CA GLU A 98 1.20 13.35 1.99
C GLU A 98 1.88 13.95 0.79
N GLU A 99 1.38 13.64 -0.39
CA GLU A 99 1.90 14.19 -1.61
C GLU A 99 0.94 15.24 -2.12
N LYS A 100 1.49 16.36 -2.51
CA LYS A 100 0.67 17.37 -3.12
C LYS A 100 0.20 16.87 -4.47
N LYS A 101 -1.02 17.26 -4.83
CA LYS A 101 -1.50 16.96 -6.15
C LYS A 101 -0.53 17.53 -7.17
N GLU A 102 -0.11 16.70 -8.08
CA GLU A 102 0.78 17.17 -9.12
C GLU A 102 0.04 18.11 -10.03
N GLU A 103 0.62 19.26 -10.26
CA GLU A 103 -0.01 20.24 -11.12
C GLU A 103 0.43 20.04 -12.55
N LYS A 104 -0.54 19.95 -13.43
CA LYS A 104 -0.26 19.83 -14.85
C LYS A 104 -0.25 21.22 -15.45
N LYS A 105 0.82 21.52 -16.09
CA LYS A 105 0.95 22.81 -16.71
C LYS A 105 0.62 22.73 -18.17
#